data_25e5e7099ebc66c025f9ee5f037382fc
#
_entry.id   25e5e7099ebc66c025f9ee5f037382fc
#
_cell.length_a   1.000
_cell.length_b   1.000
_cell.length_c   1.000
_cell.angle_alpha   90.00
_cell.angle_beta   90.00
_cell.angle_gamma   90.00
#
_symmetry.space_group_name_H-M   'P 1'
#
loop_
_entity.id
_entity.type
_entity.pdbx_description
1 polymer ?
#
loop_
_entity_poly.entity_id
_entity_poly.type
_entity_poly.pdbx_seq_one_letter_code
_entity_poly.pdbx_strand_id
1 'polypeptide(L)'
;MSVLQEIVAANRAGERRGIGSVCSAHPLVLEVAVEAALADGRPLLVEATCNQVNQEGGYTGMQAADFRAFVTGLARTRGLPEGRLILGGDHLGPNPWRAEPADAALAKAELLVRSYAEAGFAKIHLDASMACAGDPDPLPPELIAARAAPFGNFTAAMRKDTDQFDVTARFRFTREQTLETMLQADPLATSVRELK
;
A
#
# COMPACT_ATOMS: atom_id res chain seq x y z
N MET A 1 3.31 -18.12 -7.07
CA MET A 1 3.18 -17.39 -5.77
C MET A 1 4.09 -16.18 -5.86
N SER A 2 3.64 -15.00 -5.45
CA SER A 2 4.51 -13.81 -5.46
C SER A 2 5.53 -13.87 -4.31
N VAL A 3 6.62 -13.10 -4.41
CA VAL A 3 7.63 -12.98 -3.33
C VAL A 3 6.98 -12.59 -2.00
N LEU A 4 5.99 -11.68 -2.03
CA LEU A 4 5.30 -11.25 -0.81
C LEU A 4 4.45 -12.39 -0.21
N GLN A 5 3.77 -13.18 -1.05
CA GLN A 5 3.02 -14.36 -0.60
C GLN A 5 3.94 -15.43 -0.01
N GLU A 6 5.11 -15.63 -0.58
CA GLU A 6 6.12 -16.55 -0.03
C GLU A 6 6.61 -16.10 1.35
N ILE A 7 6.87 -14.79 1.53
CA ILE A 7 7.25 -14.22 2.82
C ILE A 7 6.15 -14.45 3.86
N VAL A 8 4.88 -14.17 3.49
CA VAL A 8 3.73 -14.40 4.39
C VAL A 8 3.60 -15.87 4.75
N ALA A 9 3.69 -16.77 3.77
CA ALA A 9 3.62 -18.22 4.01
C ALA A 9 4.74 -18.72 4.94
N ALA A 10 5.98 -18.26 4.72
CA ALA A 10 7.12 -18.59 5.57
C ALA A 10 6.92 -18.12 7.02
N ASN A 11 6.46 -16.87 7.21
CA ASN A 11 6.18 -16.35 8.56
C ASN A 11 5.05 -17.13 9.26
N ARG A 12 4.02 -17.57 8.54
CA ARG A 12 2.97 -18.46 9.08
C ARG A 12 3.51 -19.83 9.50
N ALA A 13 4.53 -20.31 8.80
CA ALA A 13 5.24 -21.55 9.14
C ALA A 13 6.26 -21.37 10.29
N GLY A 14 6.38 -20.18 10.87
CA GLY A 14 7.32 -19.88 11.95
C GLY A 14 8.72 -19.47 11.48
N GLU A 15 8.95 -19.36 10.17
CA GLU A 15 10.20 -18.84 9.61
C GLU A 15 10.23 -17.33 9.69
N ARG A 16 11.37 -16.75 10.08
CA ARG A 16 11.56 -15.30 10.11
C ARG A 16 12.02 -14.80 8.75
N ARG A 17 11.10 -14.40 7.91
CA ARG A 17 11.38 -13.77 6.63
C ARG A 17 10.80 -12.36 6.57
N GLY A 18 11.50 -11.47 5.87
CA GLY A 18 11.07 -10.09 5.65
C GLY A 18 11.67 -9.51 4.37
N ILE A 19 11.16 -8.36 3.96
CA ILE A 19 11.68 -7.56 2.87
C ILE A 19 11.84 -6.13 3.36
N GLY A 20 12.97 -5.51 3.03
CA GLY A 20 13.17 -4.09 3.26
C GLY A 20 12.35 -3.28 2.26
N SER A 21 11.62 -2.27 2.74
CA SER A 21 10.89 -1.33 1.90
C SER A 21 11.63 0.00 1.82
N VAL A 22 11.78 0.53 0.60
CA VAL A 22 12.36 1.84 0.31
C VAL A 22 11.23 2.79 -0.10
N CYS A 23 10.72 3.54 0.88
CA CYS A 23 9.67 4.53 0.65
C CYS A 23 10.30 5.89 0.29
N SER A 24 10.67 6.05 -0.97
CA SER A 24 11.31 7.26 -1.49
C SER A 24 11.03 7.47 -2.97
N ALA A 25 10.94 8.73 -3.39
CA ALA A 25 10.91 9.14 -4.79
C ALA A 25 12.20 9.87 -5.22
N HIS A 26 13.21 9.92 -4.34
CA HIS A 26 14.46 10.62 -4.66
C HIS A 26 15.38 9.73 -5.52
N PRO A 27 15.85 10.22 -6.69
CA PRO A 27 16.65 9.42 -7.62
C PRO A 27 17.86 8.74 -6.99
N LEU A 28 18.67 9.46 -6.23
CA LEU A 28 19.88 8.91 -5.59
C LEU A 28 19.56 7.81 -4.57
N VAL A 29 18.46 7.95 -3.80
CA VAL A 29 18.03 6.93 -2.85
C VAL A 29 17.64 5.65 -3.59
N LEU A 30 16.90 5.80 -4.69
CA LEU A 30 16.48 4.67 -5.52
C LEU A 30 17.65 4.01 -6.24
N GLU A 31 18.62 4.79 -6.72
CA GLU A 31 19.85 4.25 -7.31
C GLU A 31 20.63 3.39 -6.33
N VAL A 32 20.88 3.90 -5.11
CA VAL A 32 21.56 3.15 -4.05
C VAL A 32 20.78 1.89 -3.67
N ALA A 33 19.45 1.98 -3.58
CA ALA A 33 18.60 0.83 -3.29
C ALA A 33 18.69 -0.26 -4.37
N VAL A 34 18.72 0.13 -5.65
CA VAL A 34 18.91 -0.80 -6.76
C VAL A 34 20.28 -1.45 -6.73
N GLU A 35 21.35 -0.68 -6.47
CA GLU A 35 22.71 -1.20 -6.34
C GLU A 35 22.83 -2.19 -5.17
N ALA A 36 22.25 -1.87 -4.01
CA ALA A 36 22.22 -2.78 -2.87
C ALA A 36 21.45 -4.08 -3.19
N ALA A 37 20.29 -3.98 -3.85
CA ALA A 37 19.52 -5.14 -4.26
C ALA A 37 20.29 -6.02 -5.26
N LEU A 38 21.04 -5.41 -6.18
CA LEU A 38 21.91 -6.14 -7.12
C LEU A 38 23.02 -6.90 -6.39
N ALA A 39 23.70 -6.24 -5.47
CA ALA A 39 24.80 -6.84 -4.69
C ALA A 39 24.31 -7.99 -3.80
N ASP A 40 23.17 -7.83 -3.15
CA ASP A 40 22.60 -8.83 -2.23
C ASP A 40 21.87 -9.98 -2.93
N GLY A 41 21.53 -9.84 -4.22
CA GLY A 41 20.71 -10.82 -4.94
C GLY A 41 19.24 -10.86 -4.50
N ARG A 42 18.77 -9.93 -3.66
CA ARG A 42 17.42 -9.91 -3.07
C ARG A 42 16.42 -9.10 -3.89
N PRO A 43 15.11 -9.37 -3.77
CA PRO A 43 14.07 -8.50 -4.30
C PRO A 43 14.13 -7.10 -3.68
N LEU A 44 13.76 -6.08 -4.45
CA LEU A 44 13.66 -4.69 -4.02
C LEU A 44 12.19 -4.28 -4.00
N LEU A 45 11.68 -3.86 -2.84
CA LEU A 45 10.38 -3.21 -2.71
C LEU A 45 10.58 -1.70 -2.65
N VAL A 46 10.03 -0.99 -3.62
CA VAL A 46 9.99 0.48 -3.66
C VAL A 46 8.56 0.94 -3.48
N GLU A 47 8.35 1.86 -2.55
CA GLU A 47 7.02 2.37 -2.22
C GLU A 47 6.93 3.88 -2.38
N ALA A 48 5.72 4.35 -2.69
CA ALA A 48 5.39 5.77 -2.64
C ALA A 48 4.16 6.00 -1.76
N THR A 49 4.18 7.09 -0.98
CA THR A 49 3.02 7.51 -0.17
C THR A 49 2.04 8.33 -0.99
N CYS A 50 0.81 8.46 -0.48
CA CYS A 50 -0.21 9.33 -1.06
C CYS A 50 0.21 10.82 -1.17
N ASN A 51 1.14 11.28 -0.32
CA ASN A 51 1.67 12.64 -0.42
C ASN A 51 2.73 12.79 -1.50
N GLN A 52 3.49 11.73 -1.77
CA GLN A 52 4.52 11.72 -2.80
C GLN A 52 3.93 11.66 -4.19
N VAL A 53 2.98 10.75 -4.39
CA VAL A 53 2.43 10.37 -5.69
C VAL A 53 0.93 10.22 -5.55
N ASN A 54 0.15 10.96 -6.30
CA ASN A 54 -1.30 10.85 -6.35
C ASN A 54 -1.84 11.37 -7.69
N GLN A 55 -3.15 11.31 -7.90
CA GLN A 55 -3.78 11.75 -9.15
C GLN A 55 -3.60 13.25 -9.46
N GLU A 56 -3.24 14.06 -8.47
CA GLU A 56 -2.93 15.48 -8.62
C GLU A 56 -1.42 15.74 -8.76
N GLY A 57 -0.59 14.66 -8.74
CA GLY A 57 0.86 14.71 -8.86
C GLY A 57 1.61 14.64 -7.52
N GLY A 58 0.95 14.83 -6.39
CA GLY A 58 1.61 14.90 -5.09
C GLY A 58 2.72 15.96 -5.04
N TYR A 59 3.67 15.87 -4.12
CA TYR A 59 4.79 16.81 -4.08
C TYR A 59 5.91 16.48 -5.10
N THR A 60 5.84 15.31 -5.75
CA THR A 60 6.83 14.91 -6.76
C THR A 60 6.45 15.36 -8.18
N GLY A 61 5.21 15.76 -8.40
CA GLY A 61 4.63 16.00 -9.72
C GLY A 61 4.25 14.74 -10.48
N MET A 62 4.31 13.55 -9.85
CA MET A 62 4.06 12.26 -10.49
C MET A 62 2.71 11.66 -10.08
N GLN A 63 2.03 11.07 -11.05
CA GLN A 63 0.95 10.11 -10.84
C GLN A 63 1.51 8.69 -10.71
N ALA A 64 0.68 7.72 -10.31
CA ALA A 64 1.12 6.35 -10.07
C ALA A 64 1.81 5.72 -11.29
N ALA A 65 1.30 5.94 -12.50
CA ALA A 65 1.89 5.44 -13.73
C ALA A 65 3.26 6.08 -14.02
N ASP A 66 3.42 7.38 -13.73
CA ASP A 66 4.68 8.11 -13.92
C ASP A 66 5.76 7.59 -12.96
N PHE A 67 5.40 7.42 -11.67
CA PHE A 67 6.31 6.86 -10.68
C PHE A 67 6.73 5.44 -11.03
N ARG A 68 5.79 4.59 -11.48
CA ARG A 68 6.14 3.26 -11.99
C ARG A 68 7.16 3.35 -13.14
N ALA A 69 6.88 4.17 -14.15
CA ALA A 69 7.76 4.33 -15.31
C ALA A 69 9.16 4.82 -14.89
N PHE A 70 9.21 5.78 -13.98
CA PHE A 70 10.45 6.34 -13.42
C PHE A 70 11.28 5.27 -12.70
N VAL A 71 10.70 4.55 -11.73
CA VAL A 71 11.42 3.53 -10.96
C VAL A 71 11.83 2.35 -11.82
N THR A 72 10.94 1.87 -12.71
CA THR A 72 11.24 0.78 -13.63
C THR A 72 12.35 1.16 -14.61
N GLY A 73 12.32 2.39 -15.13
CA GLY A 73 13.35 2.92 -16.01
C GLY A 73 14.72 2.96 -15.35
N LEU A 74 14.78 3.47 -14.11
CA LEU A 74 15.99 3.52 -13.29
C LEU A 74 16.53 2.12 -13.01
N ALA A 75 15.68 1.21 -12.54
CA ALA A 75 16.04 -0.17 -12.22
C ALA A 75 16.62 -0.90 -13.46
N ARG A 76 15.96 -0.75 -14.62
CA ARG A 76 16.40 -1.33 -15.90
C ARG A 76 17.74 -0.77 -16.33
N THR A 77 17.96 0.54 -16.24
CA THR A 77 19.24 1.19 -16.61
C THR A 77 20.40 0.68 -15.77
N ARG A 78 20.13 0.31 -14.50
CA ARG A 78 21.12 -0.28 -13.59
C ARG A 78 21.24 -1.80 -13.70
N GLY A 79 20.44 -2.45 -14.55
CA GLY A 79 20.49 -3.90 -14.79
C GLY A 79 19.76 -4.76 -13.75
N LEU A 80 18.87 -4.18 -12.94
CA LEU A 80 18.02 -4.97 -12.03
C LEU A 80 17.01 -5.77 -12.85
N PRO A 81 16.96 -7.12 -12.71
CA PRO A 81 15.95 -7.94 -13.37
C PRO A 81 14.53 -7.52 -12.97
N GLU A 82 13.63 -7.42 -13.96
CA GLU A 82 12.27 -6.91 -13.75
C GLU A 82 11.51 -7.68 -12.66
N GLY A 83 11.62 -9.00 -12.62
CA GLY A 83 10.98 -9.85 -11.61
C GLY A 83 11.51 -9.66 -10.17
N ARG A 84 12.55 -8.84 -9.97
CA ARG A 84 13.09 -8.51 -8.65
C ARG A 84 12.63 -7.15 -8.13
N LEU A 85 12.01 -6.31 -8.96
CA LEU A 85 11.43 -5.04 -8.55
C LEU A 85 9.96 -5.26 -8.17
N ILE A 86 9.61 -4.83 -6.97
CA ILE A 86 8.24 -4.83 -6.44
C ILE A 86 7.87 -3.37 -6.18
N LEU A 87 6.74 -2.92 -6.69
CA LEU A 87 6.22 -1.58 -6.43
C LEU A 87 5.09 -1.65 -5.42
N GLY A 88 5.08 -0.73 -4.45
CA GLY A 88 4.09 -0.62 -3.40
C GLY A 88 3.55 0.78 -3.21
N GLY A 89 2.29 0.87 -2.82
CA GLY A 89 1.70 2.07 -2.23
C GLY A 89 1.80 2.01 -0.71
N ASP A 90 2.26 3.07 -0.09
CA ASP A 90 2.42 3.17 1.36
C ASP A 90 1.52 4.27 1.92
N HIS A 91 0.74 3.95 2.96
CA HIS A 91 -0.23 4.86 3.59
C HIS A 91 -1.16 5.53 2.57
N LEU A 92 -1.76 4.72 1.67
CA LEU A 92 -2.74 5.23 0.72
C LEU A 92 -4.06 5.52 1.43
N GLY A 93 -4.43 6.78 1.47
CA GLY A 93 -5.60 7.26 2.19
C GLY A 93 -5.86 8.75 1.98
N PRO A 94 -6.76 9.35 2.79
CA PRO A 94 -7.25 10.71 2.59
C PRO A 94 -6.26 11.82 3.00
N ASN A 95 -5.07 11.49 3.51
CA ASN A 95 -4.15 12.45 4.12
C ASN A 95 -3.84 13.70 3.25
N PRO A 96 -3.64 13.63 1.92
CA PRO A 96 -3.40 14.82 1.10
C PRO A 96 -4.57 15.81 1.10
N TRP A 97 -5.79 15.30 1.33
CA TRP A 97 -7.05 16.05 1.29
C TRP A 97 -7.72 16.20 2.65
N ARG A 98 -7.00 15.95 3.75
CA ARG A 98 -7.57 15.94 5.10
C ARG A 98 -8.17 17.28 5.54
N ALA A 99 -7.86 18.38 4.86
CA ALA A 99 -8.48 19.69 5.07
C ALA A 99 -9.89 19.80 4.47
N GLU A 100 -10.32 18.80 3.68
CA GLU A 100 -11.66 18.72 3.10
C GLU A 100 -12.58 17.86 4.00
N PRO A 101 -13.92 17.99 3.83
CA PRO A 101 -14.87 17.08 4.49
C PRO A 101 -14.55 15.62 4.17
N ALA A 102 -14.79 14.72 5.14
CA ALA A 102 -14.41 13.32 5.06
C ALA A 102 -14.88 12.63 3.77
N ASP A 103 -16.14 12.83 3.37
CA ASP A 103 -16.71 12.19 2.17
C ASP A 103 -15.94 12.59 0.89
N ALA A 104 -15.56 13.86 0.77
CA ALA A 104 -14.79 14.35 -0.38
C ALA A 104 -13.35 13.80 -0.37
N ALA A 105 -12.69 13.82 0.80
CA ALA A 105 -11.34 13.30 0.96
C ALA A 105 -11.27 11.79 0.70
N LEU A 106 -12.26 11.01 1.18
CA LEU A 106 -12.32 9.56 0.98
C LEU A 106 -12.62 9.19 -0.47
N ALA A 107 -13.48 9.96 -1.16
CA ALA A 107 -13.71 9.74 -2.60
C ALA A 107 -12.41 9.94 -3.41
N LYS A 108 -11.61 10.94 -3.07
CA LYS A 108 -10.28 11.14 -3.68
C LYS A 108 -9.30 10.02 -3.31
N ALA A 109 -9.33 9.53 -2.07
CA ALA A 109 -8.50 8.41 -1.64
C ALA A 109 -8.86 7.11 -2.37
N GLU A 110 -10.13 6.86 -2.70
CA GLU A 110 -10.52 5.72 -3.52
C GLU A 110 -9.94 5.80 -4.93
N LEU A 111 -10.02 6.98 -5.57
CA LEU A 111 -9.38 7.20 -6.89
C LEU A 111 -7.87 7.00 -6.84
N LEU A 112 -7.21 7.44 -5.75
CA LEU A 112 -5.80 7.19 -5.52
C LEU A 112 -5.47 5.70 -5.48
N VAL A 113 -6.16 4.93 -4.63
CA VAL A 113 -5.95 3.49 -4.49
C VAL A 113 -6.17 2.78 -5.82
N ARG A 114 -7.23 3.15 -6.55
CA ARG A 114 -7.52 2.65 -7.90
C ARG A 114 -6.37 2.91 -8.86
N SER A 115 -5.83 4.14 -8.90
CA SER A 115 -4.74 4.51 -9.81
C SER A 115 -3.46 3.71 -9.57
N TYR A 116 -3.14 3.38 -8.30
CA TYR A 116 -2.00 2.53 -7.96
C TYR A 116 -2.24 1.08 -8.43
N ALA A 117 -3.42 0.55 -8.19
CA ALA A 117 -3.76 -0.79 -8.62
C ALA A 117 -3.73 -0.92 -10.16
N GLU A 118 -4.34 0.01 -10.88
CA GLU A 118 -4.34 0.07 -12.35
C GLU A 118 -2.92 0.27 -12.93
N ALA A 119 -2.07 1.02 -12.24
CA ALA A 119 -0.66 1.16 -12.58
C ALA A 119 0.16 -0.11 -12.29
N GLY A 120 -0.41 -1.16 -11.68
CA GLY A 120 0.25 -2.45 -11.44
C GLY A 120 1.18 -2.46 -10.23
N PHE A 121 0.87 -1.70 -9.19
CA PHE A 121 1.57 -1.81 -7.90
C PHE A 121 1.15 -3.11 -7.21
N ALA A 122 2.12 -3.92 -6.80
CA ALA A 122 1.89 -5.26 -6.26
C ALA A 122 1.56 -5.27 -4.75
N LYS A 123 1.89 -4.21 -4.04
CA LYS A 123 1.55 -4.03 -2.61
C LYS A 123 0.74 -2.74 -2.44
N ILE A 124 -0.37 -2.82 -1.72
CA ILE A 124 -1.18 -1.65 -1.35
C ILE A 124 -1.34 -1.62 0.17
N HIS A 125 -0.81 -0.57 0.80
CA HIS A 125 -1.01 -0.29 2.21
C HIS A 125 -2.07 0.80 2.35
N LEU A 126 -3.23 0.45 2.89
CA LEU A 126 -4.34 1.36 3.12
C LEU A 126 -4.21 2.04 4.48
N ASP A 127 -4.46 3.36 4.52
CA ASP A 127 -4.49 4.12 5.75
C ASP A 127 -5.67 5.10 5.77
N ALA A 128 -6.70 4.75 6.54
CA ALA A 128 -7.88 5.57 6.78
C ALA A 128 -7.88 6.19 8.19
N SER A 129 -6.73 6.22 8.88
CA SER A 129 -6.62 6.70 10.26
C SER A 129 -6.51 8.21 10.41
N MET A 130 -6.41 8.95 9.30
CA MET A 130 -6.30 10.41 9.32
C MET A 130 -7.66 11.08 9.48
N ALA A 131 -7.78 11.96 10.48
CA ALA A 131 -8.95 12.81 10.65
C ALA A 131 -9.03 13.83 9.52
N CYS A 132 -10.22 13.98 8.93
CA CYS A 132 -10.57 14.97 7.93
C CYS A 132 -11.32 16.15 8.57
N ALA A 133 -11.59 17.20 7.80
CA ALA A 133 -12.32 18.36 8.32
C ALA A 133 -13.71 17.95 8.86
N GLY A 134 -13.97 18.33 10.11
CA GLY A 134 -15.21 18.03 10.82
C GLY A 134 -15.24 16.67 11.55
N ASP A 135 -14.17 15.89 11.43
CA ASP A 135 -14.04 14.64 12.18
C ASP A 135 -13.65 14.84 13.65
N PRO A 136 -13.98 13.88 14.52
CA PRO A 136 -13.34 13.80 15.82
C PRO A 136 -11.85 13.50 15.68
N ASP A 137 -11.01 14.10 16.54
CA ASP A 137 -9.57 13.81 16.59
C ASP A 137 -9.20 13.46 18.04
N PRO A 138 -8.79 12.22 18.37
CA PRO A 138 -8.54 11.11 17.44
C PRO A 138 -9.80 10.46 16.87
N LEU A 139 -9.68 9.87 15.67
CA LEU A 139 -10.76 9.08 15.08
C LEU A 139 -11.07 7.83 15.93
N PRO A 140 -12.36 7.53 16.17
CA PRO A 140 -12.75 6.25 16.75
C PRO A 140 -12.32 5.06 15.87
N PRO A 141 -11.84 3.94 16.47
CA PRO A 141 -11.42 2.75 15.71
C PRO A 141 -12.48 2.21 14.75
N GLU A 142 -13.75 2.26 15.16
CA GLU A 142 -14.89 1.79 14.36
C GLU A 142 -15.04 2.63 13.07
N LEU A 143 -14.82 3.93 13.17
CA LEU A 143 -14.88 4.84 12.02
C LEU A 143 -13.71 4.60 11.06
N ILE A 144 -12.50 4.36 11.59
CA ILE A 144 -11.33 4.00 10.77
C ILE A 144 -11.62 2.70 10.00
N ALA A 145 -12.14 1.68 10.68
CA ALA A 145 -12.47 0.40 10.06
C ALA A 145 -13.54 0.55 8.97
N ALA A 146 -14.60 1.31 9.25
CA ALA A 146 -15.67 1.58 8.27
C ALA A 146 -15.17 2.31 7.03
N ARG A 147 -14.21 3.23 7.17
CA ARG A 147 -13.59 3.96 6.06
C ARG A 147 -12.60 3.12 5.24
N ALA A 148 -11.91 2.19 5.89
CA ALA A 148 -10.96 1.31 5.20
C ALA A 148 -11.64 0.19 4.40
N ALA A 149 -12.83 -0.26 4.81
CA ALA A 149 -13.53 -1.38 4.19
C ALA A 149 -13.83 -1.20 2.69
N PRO A 150 -14.32 -0.05 2.19
CA PRO A 150 -14.53 0.18 0.76
C PRO A 150 -13.24 0.04 -0.06
N PHE A 151 -12.11 0.54 0.45
CA PHE A 151 -10.82 0.43 -0.23
C PHE A 151 -10.35 -1.04 -0.30
N GLY A 152 -10.54 -1.80 0.78
CA GLY A 152 -10.22 -3.22 0.83
C GLY A 152 -11.08 -4.03 -0.13
N ASN A 153 -12.37 -3.74 -0.23
CA ASN A 153 -13.29 -4.41 -1.16
C ASN A 153 -12.92 -4.16 -2.62
N PHE A 154 -12.57 -2.93 -2.97
CA PHE A 154 -12.12 -2.59 -4.30
C PHE A 154 -10.83 -3.33 -4.67
N THR A 155 -9.82 -3.28 -3.84
CA THR A 155 -8.54 -3.97 -4.09
C THR A 155 -8.70 -5.48 -4.14
N ALA A 156 -9.60 -6.07 -3.32
CA ALA A 156 -9.94 -7.48 -3.37
C ALA A 156 -10.68 -7.88 -4.67
N ALA A 157 -11.52 -7.00 -5.21
CA ALA A 157 -12.19 -7.23 -6.49
C ALA A 157 -11.19 -7.23 -7.65
N MET A 158 -10.24 -6.28 -7.68
CA MET A 158 -9.17 -6.25 -8.69
C MET A 158 -8.25 -7.47 -8.61
N ARG A 159 -8.02 -8.03 -7.40
CA ARG A 159 -7.21 -9.24 -7.20
C ARG A 159 -7.80 -10.47 -7.88
N LYS A 160 -9.12 -10.56 -8.02
CA LYS A 160 -9.77 -11.70 -8.70
C LYS A 160 -9.49 -11.73 -10.20
N ASP A 161 -9.20 -10.58 -10.78
CA ASP A 161 -8.92 -10.44 -12.21
C ASP A 161 -7.42 -10.51 -12.56
N THR A 162 -6.54 -10.42 -11.55
CA THR A 162 -5.09 -10.50 -11.74
C THR A 162 -4.44 -11.22 -10.57
N ASP A 163 -3.71 -12.30 -10.82
CA ASP A 163 -2.92 -13.04 -9.81
C ASP A 163 -1.76 -12.22 -9.19
N GLN A 164 -1.69 -10.92 -9.44
CA GLN A 164 -0.51 -10.09 -9.20
C GLN A 164 -0.58 -9.17 -7.97
N PHE A 165 -1.71 -9.08 -7.25
CA PHE A 165 -1.83 -8.13 -6.13
C PHE A 165 -1.80 -8.79 -4.76
N ASP A 166 -0.88 -8.35 -3.91
CA ASP A 166 -0.94 -8.55 -2.46
C ASP A 166 -1.43 -7.27 -1.78
N VAL A 167 -2.65 -7.31 -1.24
CA VAL A 167 -3.18 -6.22 -0.42
C VAL A 167 -2.78 -6.47 1.01
N THR A 168 -1.92 -5.63 1.55
CA THR A 168 -1.61 -5.59 2.97
C THR A 168 -2.35 -4.39 3.56
N ALA A 169 -3.52 -4.62 4.13
CA ALA A 169 -4.16 -3.63 4.98
C ALA A 169 -3.44 -3.62 6.33
N ARG A 170 -2.67 -2.59 6.62
CA ARG A 170 -2.10 -2.37 7.94
C ARG A 170 -2.97 -1.36 8.66
N PHE A 171 -3.67 -1.83 9.65
CA PHE A 171 -4.44 -0.96 10.53
C PHE A 171 -3.56 -0.63 11.74
N ARG A 172 -3.36 0.65 12.03
CA ARG A 172 -2.72 1.09 13.26
C ARG A 172 -3.76 1.04 14.37
N PHE A 173 -3.76 -0.09 15.11
CA PHE A 173 -4.70 -0.29 16.20
C PHE A 173 -3.99 -0.68 17.49
N THR A 174 -4.51 -0.20 18.60
CA THR A 174 -4.23 -0.78 19.90
C THR A 174 -4.89 -2.18 19.99
N ARG A 175 -4.13 -3.14 20.32
CA ARG A 175 -4.13 -4.59 20.12
C ARG A 175 -5.42 -5.42 20.20
N GLU A 176 -6.48 -5.02 20.85
CA GLU A 176 -7.56 -5.98 21.21
C GLU A 176 -8.96 -5.63 20.69
N GLN A 177 -9.33 -4.36 20.65
CA GLN A 177 -10.71 -3.96 20.32
C GLN A 177 -11.03 -3.94 18.82
N THR A 178 -10.05 -3.80 18.00
CA THR A 178 -10.22 -3.46 16.57
C THR A 178 -10.39 -4.65 15.67
N LEU A 179 -9.74 -5.76 15.98
CA LEU A 179 -9.89 -6.98 15.16
C LEU A 179 -11.34 -7.48 15.22
N GLU A 180 -11.95 -7.42 16.40
CA GLU A 180 -13.34 -7.82 16.60
C GLU A 180 -14.32 -6.90 15.88
N THR A 181 -14.11 -5.60 15.91
CA THR A 181 -14.96 -4.60 15.21
C THR A 181 -14.86 -4.72 13.70
N MET A 182 -13.66 -4.98 13.17
CA MET A 182 -13.47 -5.22 11.73
C MET A 182 -14.13 -6.52 11.27
N LEU A 183 -14.07 -7.57 12.09
CA LEU A 183 -14.70 -8.86 11.80
C LEU A 183 -16.23 -8.79 11.83
N GLN A 184 -16.80 -7.82 12.52
CA GLN A 184 -18.25 -7.58 12.56
C GLN A 184 -18.74 -6.68 11.41
N ALA A 185 -17.88 -5.81 10.87
CA ALA A 185 -18.27 -4.83 9.85
C ALA A 185 -18.23 -5.38 8.42
N ASP A 186 -17.54 -6.49 8.14
CA ASP A 186 -17.39 -7.02 6.78
C ASP A 186 -17.37 -8.57 6.74
N PRO A 187 -18.30 -9.21 5.98
CA PRO A 187 -18.28 -10.65 5.73
C PRO A 187 -17.00 -11.15 5.03
N LEU A 188 -16.29 -10.29 4.30
CA LEU A 188 -14.99 -10.60 3.66
C LEU A 188 -13.82 -10.59 4.64
N ALA A 189 -13.99 -10.10 5.86
CA ALA A 189 -13.00 -10.15 6.93
C ALA A 189 -12.66 -11.60 7.40
N THR A 190 -13.28 -12.62 6.82
CA THR A 190 -12.90 -14.02 7.02
C THR A 190 -11.43 -14.27 6.66
N SER A 191 -10.90 -13.53 5.68
CA SER A 191 -9.48 -13.59 5.31
C SER A 191 -8.55 -13.02 6.38
N VAL A 192 -9.03 -12.14 7.27
CA VAL A 192 -8.26 -11.57 8.39
C VAL A 192 -8.21 -12.54 9.57
N ARG A 193 -9.22 -13.43 9.75
CA ARG A 193 -9.19 -14.50 10.77
C ARG A 193 -8.10 -15.53 10.52
N GLU A 194 -7.72 -15.73 9.28
CA GLU A 194 -6.63 -16.64 8.89
C GLU A 194 -5.24 -16.03 9.10
N LEU A 195 -5.14 -14.75 9.51
CA LEU A 195 -3.88 -14.05 9.80
C LEU A 195 -3.43 -14.14 11.28
N LYS A 196 -4.10 -14.95 12.11
CA LYS A 196 -3.68 -15.26 13.50
C LYS A 196 -2.65 -16.40 13.52
#